data_b1b423c839e63e32c58dbcc40969c56e
#
_entry.id   b1b423c839e63e32c58dbcc40969c56e
#
_cell.length_a   1.000
_cell.length_b   1.000
_cell.length_c   1.000
_cell.angle_alpha   90.00
_cell.angle_beta   90.00
_cell.angle_gamma   90.00
#
_symmetry.space_group_name_H-M   'P 1'
#
loop_
_entity.id
_entity.type
_entity.pdbx_description
1 polymer ?
#
loop_
_entity_poly.entity_id
_entity_poly.type
_entity_poly.pdbx_seq_one_letter_code
_entity_poly.pdbx_strand_id
1 'polypeptide(L)'
;MKEIKVGLTMLVLCTVQFMVNAQNNQFMVEKERGGPKAESIVVKFQRNFGEVKKAPERTEGEGPWSQLIIRGATMINGTLAPPQGPVDIVVENNRITEVKVVGSPGVPIDPNKRPVLKPGGKELDAEGMFILPGFIDTHAHIGGMAQGTPAEYVFKLWMGHGVTTIADPACGNGLDWVLEHKEKSMKNKITAPRILAYTRFGMGSKSAITTPEQAREWVRQNAKHGADGIKFFGAPPKIMEAALIENKKLGLRSKMHHSQTYVGQWNVLHSARAGLTSMEHWYGLPEALFDDKTVQDYSLDYNYQNEQDRFGEAGQLWSQAAKPYSKKWNEVMNELLDLDFTLSPTMVIYEANRDLARARRAEWHEEYTLPSLWEFYSPSRQSHGSYWHYWGTEQEVDWKANYKLWMTFINEYKNRGGRVTVGTDAGFIYQLYGFAYPREMELLREAGFHPLEVIKAATLNGAESLGMDDEIGSITVGKLADFVILEENPLENLKVLYGTGAIKLMEDNTIQRVGGVKYTIKDGIIYDAKQLLEDVKNIVKKEKEAKNYKIIQPGLKG
;
A
#
# COMPACT_ATOMS: atom_id res chain seq x y z
N MET A 1 62.63 9.24 -14.52
CA MET A 1 61.40 9.97 -14.20
C MET A 1 60.45 9.90 -15.37
N LYS A 2 59.74 8.80 -15.45
CA LYS A 2 58.58 8.55 -16.33
C LYS A 2 57.66 7.65 -15.50
N GLU A 3 56.38 7.83 -15.70
CA GLU A 3 55.30 6.99 -15.17
C GLU A 3 54.84 7.30 -13.73
N ILE A 4 53.84 8.16 -13.65
CA ILE A 4 52.63 8.07 -12.80
C ILE A 4 51.61 9.08 -13.39
N LYS A 5 50.83 8.63 -14.39
CA LYS A 5 49.63 9.37 -14.88
C LYS A 5 48.70 8.42 -15.65
N VAL A 6 48.26 7.33 -15.06
CA VAL A 6 47.19 6.47 -15.66
C VAL A 6 46.23 5.88 -14.62
N GLY A 7 46.14 6.43 -13.44
CA GLY A 7 45.32 5.82 -12.37
C GLY A 7 43.99 6.51 -12.05
N LEU A 8 43.68 7.67 -12.63
CA LEU A 8 42.52 8.48 -12.13
C LEU A 8 41.37 8.67 -13.12
N THR A 9 41.45 8.12 -14.32
CA THR A 9 40.41 8.33 -15.35
C THR A 9 39.43 7.15 -15.49
N MET A 10 39.71 6.01 -14.85
CA MET A 10 38.87 4.82 -14.97
C MET A 10 37.79 4.67 -13.89
N LEU A 11 37.87 5.45 -12.80
CA LEU A 11 36.90 5.34 -11.69
C LEU A 11 35.67 6.22 -11.88
N VAL A 12 35.69 7.18 -12.79
CA VAL A 12 34.56 8.09 -13.05
C VAL A 12 33.65 7.57 -14.19
N LEU A 13 34.18 6.71 -15.07
CA LEU A 13 33.37 6.16 -16.18
C LEU A 13 32.44 5.00 -15.76
N CYS A 14 32.74 4.27 -14.69
CA CYS A 14 31.87 3.17 -14.22
C CYS A 14 30.58 3.65 -13.57
N THR A 15 30.57 4.83 -12.94
CA THR A 15 29.36 5.36 -12.28
C THR A 15 28.37 6.02 -13.23
N VAL A 16 28.81 6.50 -14.38
CA VAL A 16 27.94 7.16 -15.38
C VAL A 16 27.24 6.12 -16.28
N GLN A 17 27.86 4.97 -16.51
CA GLN A 17 27.30 3.90 -17.34
C GLN A 17 26.14 3.16 -16.65
N PHE A 18 26.12 3.14 -15.30
CA PHE A 18 25.03 2.50 -14.53
C PHE A 18 23.71 3.29 -14.54
N MET A 19 23.73 4.61 -14.74
CA MET A 19 22.51 5.42 -14.79
C MET A 19 21.84 5.48 -16.16
N VAL A 20 22.58 5.23 -17.23
CA VAL A 20 22.02 5.27 -18.62
C VAL A 20 21.41 3.93 -19.03
N ASN A 21 21.86 2.81 -18.43
CA ASN A 21 21.33 1.47 -18.75
C ASN A 21 20.06 1.07 -17.95
N ALA A 22 19.60 1.87 -17.00
CA ALA A 22 18.31 1.64 -16.34
C ALA A 22 17.11 1.78 -17.30
N GLN A 23 17.31 2.40 -18.47
CA GLN A 23 16.32 2.44 -19.53
C GLN A 23 16.33 1.22 -20.47
N ASN A 24 17.36 0.39 -20.43
CA ASN A 24 17.52 -0.76 -21.33
C ASN A 24 17.63 -2.12 -20.64
N ASN A 25 17.14 -2.32 -19.42
CA ASN A 25 16.98 -3.61 -18.70
C ASN A 25 17.99 -4.74 -19.10
N GLN A 26 19.27 -4.42 -19.31
CA GLN A 26 20.34 -5.40 -19.49
C GLN A 26 21.24 -5.40 -18.25
N PHE A 27 21.04 -6.39 -17.36
CA PHE A 27 21.97 -6.67 -16.28
C PHE A 27 22.95 -7.75 -16.71
N MET A 28 24.25 -7.45 -16.66
CA MET A 28 25.29 -8.47 -16.79
C MET A 28 25.63 -9.06 -15.44
N VAL A 29 25.57 -10.38 -15.32
CA VAL A 29 25.96 -11.12 -14.11
C VAL A 29 27.47 -11.32 -14.11
N GLU A 30 28.16 -10.76 -13.14
CA GLU A 30 29.57 -11.09 -12.90
C GLU A 30 29.72 -12.47 -12.25
N LYS A 31 30.84 -13.13 -12.59
CA LYS A 31 31.18 -14.50 -12.28
C LYS A 31 31.41 -14.72 -10.78
N GLU A 32 30.67 -15.64 -10.17
CA GLU A 32 30.95 -16.11 -8.80
C GLU A 32 32.35 -16.73 -8.68
N ARG A 33 33.02 -16.43 -7.57
CA ARG A 33 34.31 -17.07 -7.22
C ARG A 33 34.03 -18.48 -6.67
N GLY A 34 34.49 -19.49 -7.39
CA GLY A 34 34.79 -20.79 -6.79
C GLY A 34 33.86 -21.97 -7.04
N GLY A 35 32.92 -21.92 -8.01
CA GLY A 35 32.10 -23.05 -8.44
C GLY A 35 32.58 -23.68 -9.76
N PRO A 36 32.22 -24.95 -10.09
CA PRO A 36 32.49 -25.53 -11.39
C PRO A 36 31.86 -24.65 -12.49
N LYS A 37 32.57 -24.53 -13.62
CA LYS A 37 32.22 -23.67 -14.77
C LYS A 37 30.72 -23.73 -15.08
N ALA A 38 29.96 -22.83 -14.52
CA ALA A 38 28.60 -22.55 -14.99
C ALA A 38 28.75 -21.74 -16.27
N GLU A 39 28.24 -22.25 -17.38
CA GLU A 39 28.00 -21.46 -18.57
C GLU A 39 27.20 -20.23 -18.18
N SER A 40 27.63 -19.08 -18.65
CA SER A 40 26.94 -17.81 -18.38
C SER A 40 25.52 -17.89 -18.95
N ILE A 41 24.55 -18.22 -18.13
CA ILE A 41 23.16 -18.08 -18.47
C ILE A 41 22.89 -16.57 -18.47
N VAL A 42 22.96 -15.97 -19.64
CA VAL A 42 22.42 -14.61 -19.88
C VAL A 42 20.91 -14.75 -19.81
N VAL A 43 20.36 -14.70 -18.61
CA VAL A 43 18.91 -14.59 -18.44
C VAL A 43 18.57 -13.17 -18.87
N LYS A 44 18.17 -13.01 -20.12
CA LYS A 44 17.51 -11.80 -20.60
C LYS A 44 16.18 -11.66 -19.91
N PHE A 45 16.17 -11.02 -18.73
CA PHE A 45 14.92 -10.53 -18.14
C PHE A 45 14.46 -9.30 -18.92
N GLN A 46 14.01 -9.51 -20.15
CA GLN A 46 13.21 -8.53 -20.88
C GLN A 46 11.74 -8.66 -20.43
N ARG A 47 11.43 -8.32 -19.17
CA ARG A 47 10.06 -8.08 -18.75
C ARG A 47 9.75 -6.59 -18.87
N ASN A 48 9.78 -6.10 -20.09
CA ASN A 48 9.21 -4.81 -20.41
C ASN A 48 7.96 -5.07 -21.25
N PHE A 49 6.79 -5.03 -20.61
CA PHE A 49 5.49 -5.18 -21.28
C PHE A 49 5.07 -3.91 -22.03
N GLY A 50 5.97 -2.94 -22.16
CA GLY A 50 5.70 -1.65 -22.76
C GLY A 50 4.99 -0.68 -21.81
N GLU A 51 4.42 0.38 -22.37
CA GLU A 51 3.64 1.34 -21.60
C GLU A 51 2.42 0.66 -20.97
N VAL A 52 2.16 0.95 -19.68
CA VAL A 52 1.01 0.41 -18.96
C VAL A 52 -0.28 0.91 -19.60
N LYS A 53 -1.16 -0.01 -19.97
CA LYS A 53 -2.46 0.32 -20.56
C LYS A 53 -3.27 1.20 -19.60
N LYS A 54 -3.71 2.36 -20.08
CA LYS A 54 -4.54 3.31 -19.34
C LYS A 54 -5.93 2.72 -19.07
N ALA A 55 -6.57 3.21 -18.01
CA ALA A 55 -7.95 2.84 -17.73
C ALA A 55 -8.89 3.40 -18.83
N PRO A 56 -9.89 2.62 -19.27
CA PRO A 56 -10.91 3.07 -20.21
C PRO A 56 -11.84 4.11 -19.56
N GLU A 57 -12.67 4.75 -20.39
CA GLU A 57 -13.78 5.57 -19.89
C GLU A 57 -14.73 4.71 -19.06
N ARG A 58 -15.29 5.30 -17.99
CA ARG A 58 -16.18 4.61 -17.06
C ARG A 58 -17.49 4.20 -17.71
N THR A 59 -17.83 2.97 -17.59
CA THR A 59 -19.13 2.39 -17.97
C THR A 59 -19.88 1.81 -16.78
N GLU A 60 -19.21 1.61 -15.66
CA GLU A 60 -19.73 1.02 -14.43
C GLU A 60 -20.18 2.10 -13.43
N GLY A 61 -20.97 1.67 -12.45
CA GLY A 61 -21.46 2.50 -11.37
C GLY A 61 -22.71 3.29 -11.73
N GLU A 62 -23.60 3.43 -10.75
CA GLU A 62 -24.84 4.16 -10.85
C GLU A 62 -24.67 5.58 -10.27
N GLY A 63 -25.02 6.58 -11.03
CA GLY A 63 -24.92 8.00 -10.65
C GLY A 63 -23.86 8.77 -11.44
N PRO A 64 -23.49 9.99 -11.04
CA PRO A 64 -23.91 10.66 -9.79
C PRO A 64 -25.40 11.04 -9.77
N TRP A 65 -25.98 11.09 -8.57
CA TRP A 65 -27.38 11.46 -8.33
C TRP A 65 -27.44 12.88 -7.75
N SER A 66 -28.53 13.63 -8.04
CA SER A 66 -28.77 14.91 -7.37
C SER A 66 -28.94 14.75 -5.86
N GLN A 67 -29.56 13.64 -5.45
CA GLN A 67 -29.64 13.17 -4.08
C GLN A 67 -29.57 11.65 -4.05
N LEU A 68 -28.77 11.09 -3.14
CA LEU A 68 -28.77 9.68 -2.79
C LEU A 68 -29.11 9.55 -1.31
N ILE A 69 -30.05 8.66 -0.97
CA ILE A 69 -30.33 8.33 0.43
C ILE A 69 -30.01 6.85 0.67
N ILE A 70 -29.07 6.59 1.56
CA ILE A 70 -28.73 5.23 2.01
C ILE A 70 -29.57 4.95 3.27
N ARG A 71 -30.39 3.91 3.21
CA ARG A 71 -31.46 3.64 4.16
C ARG A 71 -31.13 2.55 5.17
N GLY A 72 -31.24 2.87 6.47
CA GLY A 72 -31.36 1.88 7.54
C GLY A 72 -30.09 1.14 7.94
N ALA A 73 -28.91 1.59 7.51
CA ALA A 73 -27.64 0.91 7.81
C ALA A 73 -27.21 1.01 9.28
N THR A 74 -26.39 0.06 9.74
CA THR A 74 -25.57 0.22 10.95
C THR A 74 -24.26 0.90 10.59
N MET A 75 -24.04 2.10 11.09
CA MET A 75 -22.88 2.94 10.76
C MET A 75 -21.70 2.69 11.70
N ILE A 76 -20.53 2.42 11.12
CA ILE A 76 -19.23 2.44 11.78
C ILE A 76 -18.49 3.65 11.21
N ASN A 77 -18.48 4.78 11.90
CA ASN A 77 -18.14 6.08 11.32
C ASN A 77 -16.63 6.37 11.14
N GLY A 78 -15.73 5.46 11.54
CA GLY A 78 -14.28 5.61 11.41
C GLY A 78 -13.59 6.39 12.55
N THR A 79 -14.31 6.90 13.54
CA THR A 79 -13.75 7.76 14.61
C THR A 79 -13.55 7.07 15.96
N LEU A 80 -13.60 5.75 16.04
CA LEU A 80 -13.65 4.92 17.25
C LEU A 80 -14.99 4.98 18.00
N ALA A 81 -15.96 5.77 17.54
CA ALA A 81 -17.29 5.72 18.12
C ALA A 81 -17.91 4.32 17.92
N PRO A 82 -18.70 3.84 18.88
CA PRO A 82 -19.39 2.57 18.75
C PRO A 82 -20.35 2.59 17.54
N PRO A 83 -20.63 1.43 16.92
CA PRO A 83 -21.61 1.35 15.83
C PRO A 83 -22.94 1.95 16.21
N GLN A 84 -23.56 2.66 15.28
CA GLN A 84 -24.85 3.33 15.47
C GLN A 84 -25.81 2.96 14.34
N GLY A 85 -27.01 2.53 14.66
CA GLY A 85 -28.03 2.19 13.65
C GLY A 85 -29.39 1.86 14.25
N PRO A 86 -30.45 1.81 13.42
CA PRO A 86 -30.44 2.14 11.99
C PRO A 86 -30.27 3.64 11.72
N VAL A 87 -29.43 3.98 10.74
CA VAL A 87 -29.25 5.37 10.26
C VAL A 87 -29.65 5.50 8.80
N ASP A 88 -30.19 6.66 8.44
CA ASP A 88 -30.29 7.11 7.05
C ASP A 88 -29.22 8.17 6.78
N ILE A 89 -28.51 8.03 5.66
CA ILE A 89 -27.46 8.98 5.24
C ILE A 89 -27.92 9.64 3.94
N VAL A 90 -27.98 10.98 3.96
CA VAL A 90 -28.34 11.79 2.79
C VAL A 90 -27.08 12.34 2.16
N VAL A 91 -26.95 12.12 0.87
CA VAL A 91 -25.89 12.66 0.02
C VAL A 91 -26.51 13.56 -1.02
N GLU A 92 -26.00 14.79 -1.15
CA GLU A 92 -26.37 15.70 -2.23
C GLU A 92 -25.14 16.04 -3.06
N ASN A 93 -25.26 15.88 -4.35
CA ASN A 93 -24.15 15.88 -5.28
C ASN A 93 -23.13 14.78 -4.90
N ASN A 94 -22.01 15.15 -4.29
CA ASN A 94 -21.01 14.19 -3.83
C ASN A 94 -20.66 14.33 -2.33
N ARG A 95 -21.52 15.05 -1.53
CA ARG A 95 -21.25 15.31 -0.11
C ARG A 95 -22.36 14.80 0.79
N ILE A 96 -21.97 14.35 1.96
CA ILE A 96 -22.88 13.97 3.04
C ILE A 96 -23.53 15.25 3.58
N THR A 97 -24.86 15.34 3.50
CA THR A 97 -25.61 16.51 3.99
C THR A 97 -26.38 16.22 5.27
N GLU A 98 -26.74 14.96 5.52
CA GLU A 98 -27.42 14.55 6.76
C GLU A 98 -27.01 13.13 7.14
N VAL A 99 -26.84 12.88 8.45
CA VAL A 99 -26.74 11.55 9.05
C VAL A 99 -27.80 11.50 10.15
N LYS A 100 -28.82 10.67 9.99
CA LYS A 100 -29.99 10.66 10.86
C LYS A 100 -30.22 9.27 11.44
N VAL A 101 -30.26 9.19 12.77
CA VAL A 101 -30.75 8.00 13.48
C VAL A 101 -32.26 7.94 13.31
N VAL A 102 -32.77 6.87 12.75
CA VAL A 102 -34.18 6.74 12.37
C VAL A 102 -34.96 5.73 13.22
N GLY A 103 -34.29 5.02 14.11
CA GLY A 103 -34.93 4.02 14.97
C GLY A 103 -33.95 3.42 15.98
N SER A 104 -34.32 2.25 16.46
CA SER A 104 -33.51 1.42 17.34
C SER A 104 -33.49 -0.03 16.82
N PRO A 105 -32.42 -0.79 17.03
CA PRO A 105 -32.36 -2.18 16.60
C PRO A 105 -33.57 -3.01 17.11
N GLY A 106 -34.19 -3.78 16.21
CA GLY A 106 -35.33 -4.65 16.53
C GLY A 106 -36.68 -3.92 16.71
N VAL A 107 -36.72 -2.60 16.49
CA VAL A 107 -37.95 -1.79 16.53
C VAL A 107 -38.26 -1.31 15.11
N PRO A 108 -39.54 -1.45 14.63
CA PRO A 108 -39.94 -0.92 13.32
C PRO A 108 -39.63 0.57 13.19
N ILE A 109 -39.03 0.95 12.07
CA ILE A 109 -38.68 2.33 11.79
C ILE A 109 -39.96 3.12 11.44
N ASP A 110 -40.17 4.26 12.09
CA ASP A 110 -41.26 5.19 11.76
C ASP A 110 -40.93 5.93 10.45
N PRO A 111 -41.70 5.69 9.36
CA PRO A 111 -41.45 6.34 8.07
C PRO A 111 -41.45 7.86 8.11
N ASN A 112 -42.23 8.46 9.05
CA ASN A 112 -42.32 9.92 9.20
C ASN A 112 -41.04 10.56 9.76
N LYS A 113 -40.16 9.77 10.35
CA LYS A 113 -38.86 10.22 10.87
C LYS A 113 -37.73 10.16 9.84
N ARG A 114 -37.99 9.56 8.67
CA ARG A 114 -36.96 9.38 7.64
C ARG A 114 -36.81 10.63 6.75
N PRO A 115 -35.60 10.91 6.23
CA PRO A 115 -35.40 11.94 5.21
C PRO A 115 -36.28 11.67 3.98
N VAL A 116 -36.79 12.72 3.35
CA VAL A 116 -37.66 12.61 2.17
C VAL A 116 -36.81 12.66 0.91
N LEU A 117 -37.05 11.69 0.01
CA LEU A 117 -36.36 11.64 -1.28
C LEU A 117 -36.89 12.79 -2.19
N LYS A 118 -35.95 13.57 -2.74
CA LYS A 118 -36.24 14.60 -3.75
C LYS A 118 -36.55 13.97 -5.12
N PRO A 119 -37.35 14.65 -5.98
CA PRO A 119 -37.56 14.19 -7.35
C PRO A 119 -36.24 13.97 -8.09
N GLY A 120 -36.12 12.82 -8.75
CA GLY A 120 -34.88 12.41 -9.47
C GLY A 120 -33.75 11.92 -8.58
N GLY A 121 -33.97 11.80 -7.27
CA GLY A 121 -33.04 11.16 -6.35
C GLY A 121 -33.08 9.62 -6.42
N LYS A 122 -32.15 8.99 -5.75
CA LYS A 122 -32.00 7.52 -5.63
C LYS A 122 -32.06 7.13 -4.16
N GLU A 123 -32.75 6.05 -3.87
CA GLU A 123 -32.64 5.33 -2.59
C GLU A 123 -31.81 4.05 -2.76
N LEU A 124 -30.96 3.79 -1.78
CA LEU A 124 -30.22 2.54 -1.64
C LEU A 124 -30.66 1.90 -0.32
N ASP A 125 -31.30 0.76 -0.39
CA ASP A 125 -31.64 -0.02 0.78
C ASP A 125 -30.39 -0.69 1.37
N ALA A 126 -30.09 -0.36 2.61
CA ALA A 126 -28.97 -0.92 3.39
C ALA A 126 -29.46 -1.40 4.78
N GLU A 127 -30.76 -1.68 4.92
CA GLU A 127 -31.32 -2.20 6.17
C GLU A 127 -30.69 -3.55 6.52
N GLY A 128 -30.20 -3.67 7.76
CA GLY A 128 -29.47 -4.86 8.22
C GLY A 128 -28.01 -4.93 7.75
N MET A 129 -27.52 -3.97 6.94
CA MET A 129 -26.14 -3.91 6.48
C MET A 129 -25.30 -2.96 7.31
N PHE A 130 -23.99 -3.03 7.13
CA PHE A 130 -23.01 -2.15 7.76
C PHE A 130 -22.45 -1.16 6.75
N ILE A 131 -22.32 0.11 7.17
CA ILE A 131 -21.70 1.15 6.35
C ILE A 131 -20.50 1.74 7.08
N LEU A 132 -19.37 1.83 6.35
CA LEU A 132 -18.11 2.39 6.80
C LEU A 132 -17.68 3.52 5.86
N PRO A 133 -16.75 4.41 6.28
CA PRO A 133 -16.07 5.30 5.33
C PRO A 133 -15.34 4.49 4.28
N GLY A 134 -15.21 5.05 3.07
CA GLY A 134 -14.37 4.46 2.03
C GLY A 134 -12.93 4.24 2.52
N PHE A 135 -12.37 3.10 2.20
CA PHE A 135 -11.02 2.74 2.64
C PHE A 135 -9.95 3.54 1.92
N ILE A 136 -8.83 3.77 2.62
CA ILE A 136 -7.70 4.57 2.14
C ILE A 136 -6.42 3.73 2.21
N ASP A 137 -5.87 3.36 1.05
CA ASP A 137 -4.56 2.71 0.99
C ASP A 137 -3.47 3.78 0.86
N THR A 138 -2.72 3.95 1.95
CA THR A 138 -1.68 4.97 2.01
C THR A 138 -0.39 4.56 1.27
N HIS A 139 -0.31 3.35 0.75
CA HIS A 139 0.85 2.84 0.01
C HIS A 139 0.41 1.87 -1.10
N ALA A 140 -0.15 2.40 -2.20
CA ALA A 140 -0.74 1.62 -3.28
C ALA A 140 -0.07 1.90 -4.63
N HIS A 141 0.59 0.90 -5.19
CA HIS A 141 1.16 0.99 -6.54
C HIS A 141 0.11 0.76 -7.63
N ILE A 142 0.16 1.54 -8.72
CA ILE A 142 -0.73 1.38 -9.88
C ILE A 142 -0.06 0.45 -10.93
N GLY A 143 0.48 -0.68 -10.49
CA GLY A 143 1.21 -1.59 -11.36
C GLY A 143 2.50 -0.96 -11.93
N GLY A 144 2.97 -1.49 -13.04
CA GLY A 144 4.15 -1.02 -13.74
C GLY A 144 4.51 -1.88 -14.94
N MET A 145 5.48 -1.43 -15.73
CA MET A 145 5.95 -2.15 -16.92
C MET A 145 6.49 -3.56 -16.59
N ALA A 146 7.07 -3.75 -15.41
CA ALA A 146 7.60 -5.03 -14.99
C ALA A 146 6.50 -6.05 -14.61
N GLN A 147 5.39 -5.57 -14.05
CA GLN A 147 4.22 -6.39 -13.70
C GLN A 147 3.32 -6.66 -14.92
N GLY A 148 3.32 -5.76 -15.89
CA GLY A 148 2.46 -5.87 -17.08
C GLY A 148 0.96 -5.81 -16.75
N THR A 149 0.58 -5.04 -15.73
CA THR A 149 -0.81 -4.94 -15.24
C THR A 149 -1.49 -3.69 -15.81
N PRO A 150 -2.64 -3.82 -16.51
CA PRO A 150 -3.42 -2.67 -16.95
C PRO A 150 -3.97 -1.85 -15.77
N ALA A 151 -4.11 -0.54 -15.92
CA ALA A 151 -4.65 0.34 -14.88
C ALA A 151 -6.10 -0.05 -14.49
N GLU A 152 -6.94 -0.40 -15.46
CA GLU A 152 -8.30 -0.88 -15.21
C GLU A 152 -8.35 -2.07 -14.25
N TYR A 153 -7.50 -3.07 -14.48
CA TYR A 153 -7.39 -4.26 -13.63
C TYR A 153 -7.02 -3.90 -12.19
N VAL A 154 -6.03 -3.03 -12.03
CA VAL A 154 -5.55 -2.59 -10.70
C VAL A 154 -6.63 -1.79 -9.97
N PHE A 155 -7.28 -0.85 -10.65
CA PHE A 155 -8.31 0.01 -10.04
C PHE A 155 -9.58 -0.78 -9.65
N LYS A 156 -10.04 -1.69 -10.52
CA LYS A 156 -11.21 -2.54 -10.20
C LYS A 156 -10.93 -3.46 -9.01
N LEU A 157 -9.69 -3.97 -8.86
CA LEU A 157 -9.29 -4.74 -7.67
C LEU A 157 -9.36 -3.90 -6.40
N TRP A 158 -8.86 -2.65 -6.41
CA TRP A 158 -8.98 -1.76 -5.26
C TRP A 158 -10.42 -1.47 -4.91
N MET A 159 -11.21 -1.04 -5.89
CA MET A 159 -12.61 -0.66 -5.65
C MET A 159 -13.48 -1.87 -5.31
N GLY A 160 -13.19 -3.06 -5.84
CA GLY A 160 -13.87 -4.29 -5.45
C GLY A 160 -13.64 -4.70 -3.99
N HIS A 161 -12.68 -4.07 -3.31
CA HIS A 161 -12.38 -4.26 -1.89
C HIS A 161 -12.67 -3.01 -1.05
N GLY A 162 -13.45 -2.06 -1.57
CA GLY A 162 -13.87 -0.88 -0.80
C GLY A 162 -12.85 0.26 -0.73
N VAL A 163 -11.72 0.18 -1.43
CA VAL A 163 -10.71 1.24 -1.43
C VAL A 163 -11.16 2.37 -2.37
N THR A 164 -11.46 3.53 -1.80
CA THR A 164 -11.92 4.72 -2.52
C THR A 164 -10.83 5.78 -2.73
N THR A 165 -9.73 5.67 -1.99
CA THR A 165 -8.58 6.58 -2.10
C THR A 165 -7.28 5.81 -2.00
N ILE A 166 -6.32 6.13 -2.87
CA ILE A 166 -4.97 5.56 -2.87
C ILE A 166 -3.92 6.66 -2.93
N ALA A 167 -2.79 6.43 -2.27
CA ALA A 167 -1.57 7.20 -2.48
C ALA A 167 -0.56 6.34 -3.25
N ASP A 168 -0.24 6.72 -4.49
CA ASP A 168 0.80 6.05 -5.29
C ASP A 168 2.18 6.57 -4.87
N PRO A 169 2.98 5.77 -4.15
CA PRO A 169 4.15 6.26 -3.43
C PRO A 169 5.40 6.37 -4.29
N ALA A 170 5.34 6.28 -5.58
CA ALA A 170 6.54 6.45 -6.40
C ALA A 170 6.26 6.90 -7.82
N CYS A 171 5.01 7.02 -8.20
CA CYS A 171 4.58 7.26 -9.57
C CYS A 171 5.33 6.35 -10.57
N GLY A 172 5.28 5.03 -10.33
CA GLY A 172 6.08 4.03 -11.06
C GLY A 172 5.90 4.08 -12.58
N ASN A 173 4.77 4.58 -13.05
CA ASN A 173 4.47 4.79 -14.47
C ASN A 173 4.83 6.21 -14.97
N GLY A 174 5.48 7.02 -14.13
CA GLY A 174 5.80 8.43 -14.40
C GLY A 174 4.75 9.39 -13.84
N LEU A 175 5.20 10.57 -13.39
CA LEU A 175 4.33 11.56 -12.75
C LEU A 175 3.19 12.01 -13.69
N ASP A 176 3.47 12.32 -14.94
CA ASP A 176 2.46 12.76 -15.91
C ASP A 176 1.36 11.72 -16.12
N TRP A 177 1.74 10.45 -16.20
CA TRP A 177 0.80 9.35 -16.36
C TRP A 177 -0.13 9.24 -15.13
N VAL A 178 0.42 9.37 -13.92
CA VAL A 178 -0.36 9.32 -12.68
C VAL A 178 -1.26 10.55 -12.55
N LEU A 179 -0.78 11.75 -12.88
CA LEU A 179 -1.57 12.99 -12.87
C LEU A 179 -2.75 12.94 -13.85
N GLU A 180 -2.57 12.34 -15.03
CA GLU A 180 -3.67 12.14 -16.00
C GLU A 180 -4.77 11.24 -15.38
N HIS A 181 -4.38 10.13 -14.75
CA HIS A 181 -5.34 9.23 -14.10
C HIS A 181 -5.99 9.86 -12.85
N LYS A 182 -5.24 10.64 -12.09
CA LYS A 182 -5.76 11.44 -10.98
C LYS A 182 -6.86 12.39 -11.45
N GLU A 183 -6.61 13.16 -12.50
CA GLU A 183 -7.60 14.09 -13.07
C GLU A 183 -8.86 13.36 -13.57
N LYS A 184 -8.68 12.24 -14.30
CA LYS A 184 -9.80 11.43 -14.79
C LYS A 184 -10.61 10.82 -13.65
N SER A 185 -9.94 10.34 -12.59
CA SER A 185 -10.60 9.81 -11.40
C SER A 185 -11.36 10.88 -10.63
N MET A 186 -10.79 12.08 -10.45
CA MET A 186 -11.48 13.21 -9.80
C MET A 186 -12.74 13.64 -10.55
N LYS A 187 -12.72 13.53 -11.88
CA LYS A 187 -13.87 13.84 -12.73
C LYS A 187 -14.82 12.65 -12.92
N ASN A 188 -14.58 11.54 -12.22
CA ASN A 188 -15.32 10.28 -12.33
C ASN A 188 -15.44 9.77 -13.78
N LYS A 189 -14.45 10.04 -14.63
CA LYS A 189 -14.39 9.61 -16.03
C LYS A 189 -13.87 8.18 -16.18
N ILE A 190 -13.22 7.64 -15.18
CA ILE A 190 -12.72 6.26 -15.13
C ILE A 190 -13.19 5.61 -13.83
N THR A 191 -13.31 4.28 -13.83
CA THR A 191 -13.58 3.50 -12.62
C THR A 191 -12.27 3.33 -11.85
N ALA A 192 -12.02 4.20 -10.90
CA ALA A 192 -10.78 4.25 -10.12
C ALA A 192 -10.97 4.89 -8.74
N PRO A 193 -10.19 4.50 -7.74
CA PRO A 193 -10.07 5.26 -6.48
C PRO A 193 -9.59 6.68 -6.76
N ARG A 194 -9.79 7.61 -5.82
CA ARG A 194 -9.10 8.90 -5.80
C ARG A 194 -7.61 8.66 -5.67
N ILE A 195 -6.78 9.36 -6.46
CA ILE A 195 -5.34 9.12 -6.57
C ILE A 195 -4.58 10.32 -6.03
N LEU A 196 -3.64 10.09 -5.12
CA LEU A 196 -2.63 11.07 -4.73
C LEU A 196 -1.28 10.63 -5.32
N ALA A 197 -0.63 11.55 -6.04
CA ALA A 197 0.59 11.31 -6.80
C ALA A 197 1.83 11.70 -5.97
N TYR A 198 2.59 10.72 -5.48
CA TYR A 198 3.87 10.93 -4.81
C TYR A 198 5.01 10.57 -5.75
N THR A 199 5.69 11.59 -6.28
CA THR A 199 6.83 11.34 -7.17
C THR A 199 8.06 10.87 -6.40
N ARG A 200 8.86 9.98 -7.00
CA ARG A 200 10.09 9.48 -6.39
C ARG A 200 11.18 10.55 -6.44
N PHE A 201 11.83 10.84 -5.30
CA PHE A 201 12.94 11.80 -5.23
C PHE A 201 14.04 11.46 -6.25
N GLY A 202 14.40 12.45 -7.05
CA GLY A 202 15.38 12.33 -8.15
C GLY A 202 14.82 11.82 -9.48
N MET A 203 13.56 11.35 -9.55
CA MET A 203 12.96 10.93 -10.81
C MET A 203 12.85 12.10 -11.79
N GLY A 204 13.18 11.86 -13.06
CA GLY A 204 13.16 12.89 -14.12
C GLY A 204 14.30 13.92 -14.05
N SER A 205 15.20 13.81 -13.08
CA SER A 205 16.38 14.68 -13.01
C SER A 205 17.36 14.37 -14.15
N LYS A 206 17.86 15.42 -14.81
CA LYS A 206 18.83 15.28 -15.91
C LYS A 206 20.23 14.84 -15.43
N SER A 207 20.53 15.04 -14.15
CA SER A 207 21.79 14.67 -13.52
C SER A 207 21.55 14.25 -12.07
N ALA A 208 22.54 13.60 -11.46
CA ALA A 208 22.47 13.26 -10.04
C ALA A 208 22.31 14.52 -9.18
N ILE A 209 21.45 14.45 -8.17
CA ILE A 209 21.27 15.51 -7.16
C ILE A 209 22.40 15.37 -6.14
N THR A 210 23.37 16.27 -6.18
CA THR A 210 24.59 16.20 -5.36
C THR A 210 24.73 17.36 -4.38
N THR A 211 23.87 18.38 -4.47
CA THR A 211 23.89 19.54 -3.58
C THR A 211 22.53 19.77 -2.93
N PRO A 212 22.51 20.38 -1.73
CA PRO A 212 21.27 20.77 -1.06
C PRO A 212 20.38 21.68 -1.91
N GLU A 213 20.97 22.61 -2.69
CA GLU A 213 20.18 23.51 -3.54
C GLU A 213 19.53 22.78 -4.72
N GLN A 214 20.23 21.84 -5.35
CA GLN A 214 19.63 20.98 -6.38
C GLN A 214 18.46 20.16 -5.80
N ALA A 215 18.58 19.70 -4.55
CA ALA A 215 17.50 18.97 -3.88
C ALA A 215 16.27 19.87 -3.66
N ARG A 216 16.45 21.07 -3.12
CA ARG A 216 15.36 22.05 -2.96
C ARG A 216 14.69 22.40 -4.29
N GLU A 217 15.50 22.68 -5.31
CA GLU A 217 14.97 23.04 -6.62
C GLU A 217 14.16 21.88 -7.26
N TRP A 218 14.66 20.65 -7.14
CA TRP A 218 13.93 19.48 -7.62
C TRP A 218 12.56 19.34 -6.91
N VAL A 219 12.51 19.57 -5.60
CA VAL A 219 11.25 19.54 -4.82
C VAL A 219 10.29 20.62 -5.32
N ARG A 220 10.75 21.87 -5.50
CA ARG A 220 9.93 22.97 -6.03
C ARG A 220 9.35 22.67 -7.41
N GLN A 221 10.16 22.11 -8.30
CA GLN A 221 9.74 21.78 -9.65
C GLN A 221 8.62 20.73 -9.65
N ASN A 222 8.75 19.67 -8.87
CA ASN A 222 7.73 18.64 -8.78
C ASN A 222 6.45 19.11 -8.07
N ALA A 223 6.55 19.95 -7.05
CA ALA A 223 5.42 20.62 -6.44
C ALA A 223 4.64 21.47 -7.46
N LYS A 224 5.36 22.29 -8.23
CA LYS A 224 4.77 23.10 -9.31
C LYS A 224 4.15 22.25 -10.42
N HIS A 225 4.70 21.06 -10.68
CA HIS A 225 4.18 20.12 -11.68
C HIS A 225 2.90 19.41 -11.24
N GLY A 226 2.52 19.48 -9.95
CA GLY A 226 1.27 18.95 -9.42
C GLY A 226 1.39 17.67 -8.60
N ALA A 227 2.60 17.31 -8.18
CA ALA A 227 2.77 16.22 -7.22
C ALA A 227 2.10 16.57 -5.88
N ASP A 228 1.37 15.62 -5.28
CA ASP A 228 0.78 15.76 -3.95
C ASP A 228 1.80 15.54 -2.83
N GLY A 229 2.89 14.88 -3.15
CA GLY A 229 3.96 14.59 -2.22
C GLY A 229 5.19 13.98 -2.88
N ILE A 230 6.18 13.67 -2.04
CA ILE A 230 7.43 13.09 -2.49
C ILE A 230 7.70 11.79 -1.74
N LYS A 231 8.08 10.74 -2.50
CA LYS A 231 8.58 9.47 -1.98
C LYS A 231 10.10 9.48 -1.97
N PHE A 232 10.67 9.27 -0.79
CA PHE A 232 12.11 9.15 -0.58
C PHE A 232 12.52 7.68 -0.39
N PHE A 233 13.77 7.37 -0.76
CA PHE A 233 14.41 6.08 -0.47
C PHE A 233 15.72 6.27 0.30
N GLY A 234 16.38 7.41 0.14
CA GLY A 234 17.61 7.77 0.79
C GLY A 234 18.50 8.59 -0.13
N ALA A 235 19.32 9.43 0.48
CA ALA A 235 20.38 10.21 -0.12
C ALA A 235 21.36 10.62 0.99
N PRO A 236 22.54 11.20 0.68
CA PRO A 236 23.41 11.75 1.70
C PRO A 236 22.67 12.72 2.64
N PRO A 237 22.99 12.73 3.95
CA PRO A 237 22.22 13.44 4.98
C PRO A 237 21.86 14.89 4.65
N LYS A 238 22.82 15.70 4.19
CA LYS A 238 22.58 17.11 3.83
C LYS A 238 21.59 17.30 2.68
N ILE A 239 21.52 16.34 1.77
CA ILE A 239 20.59 16.34 0.64
C ILE A 239 19.20 15.96 1.12
N MET A 240 19.09 14.90 1.96
CA MET A 240 17.83 14.48 2.57
C MET A 240 17.21 15.58 3.41
N GLU A 241 18.00 16.19 4.31
CA GLU A 241 17.56 17.30 5.14
C GLU A 241 17.01 18.47 4.31
N ALA A 242 17.78 18.90 3.30
CA ALA A 242 17.37 20.00 2.43
C ALA A 242 16.08 19.70 1.67
N ALA A 243 15.93 18.49 1.15
CA ALA A 243 14.73 18.07 0.42
C ALA A 243 13.51 17.99 1.33
N LEU A 244 13.62 17.37 2.51
CA LEU A 244 12.51 17.22 3.46
C LEU A 244 12.06 18.56 4.04
N ILE A 245 13.00 19.45 4.42
CA ILE A 245 12.66 20.80 4.90
C ILE A 245 11.93 21.59 3.81
N GLU A 246 12.40 21.55 2.56
CA GLU A 246 11.73 22.25 1.45
C GLU A 246 10.35 21.66 1.17
N ASN A 247 10.22 20.32 1.20
CA ASN A 247 8.94 19.64 1.05
C ASN A 247 7.92 20.11 2.11
N LYS A 248 8.33 20.11 3.39
CA LYS A 248 7.50 20.62 4.50
C LYS A 248 7.12 22.08 4.32
N LYS A 249 8.08 22.94 3.91
CA LYS A 249 7.85 24.36 3.66
C LYS A 249 6.78 24.62 2.58
N LEU A 250 6.70 23.75 1.58
CA LEU A 250 5.70 23.83 0.51
C LEU A 250 4.36 23.20 0.90
N GLY A 251 4.22 22.66 2.11
CA GLY A 251 2.99 21.99 2.56
C GLY A 251 2.75 20.63 1.94
N LEU A 252 3.74 20.07 1.23
CA LEU A 252 3.63 18.74 0.63
C LEU A 252 3.76 17.64 1.68
N ARG A 253 3.03 16.56 1.48
CA ARG A 253 3.23 15.32 2.24
C ARG A 253 4.49 14.59 1.75
N SER A 254 5.04 13.71 2.57
CA SER A 254 6.22 12.92 2.22
C SER A 254 6.17 11.54 2.82
N LYS A 255 6.72 10.58 2.07
CA LYS A 255 6.79 9.17 2.43
C LYS A 255 8.22 8.67 2.25
N MET A 256 8.66 7.75 3.09
CA MET A 256 10.00 7.20 2.93
C MET A 256 10.08 5.70 3.22
N HIS A 257 10.61 4.96 2.24
CA HIS A 257 11.27 3.68 2.46
C HIS A 257 12.74 3.96 2.77
N HIS A 258 13.16 3.81 4.01
CA HIS A 258 14.55 4.06 4.40
C HIS A 258 15.44 2.96 3.81
N SER A 259 16.22 3.30 2.78
CA SER A 259 17.13 2.34 2.17
C SER A 259 18.20 1.88 3.16
N GLN A 260 18.40 0.57 3.26
CA GLN A 260 19.43 -0.03 4.11
C GLN A 260 20.85 0.48 3.84
N THR A 261 21.08 1.06 2.65
CA THR A 261 22.37 1.69 2.29
C THR A 261 22.61 3.05 2.97
N TYR A 262 21.58 3.65 3.55
CA TYR A 262 21.66 4.98 4.17
C TYR A 262 21.27 5.02 5.64
N VAL A 263 20.59 4.01 6.17
CA VAL A 263 20.01 4.05 7.53
C VAL A 263 21.04 4.21 8.65
N GLY A 264 22.28 3.77 8.44
CA GLY A 264 23.39 4.03 9.40
C GLY A 264 23.76 5.51 9.53
N GLN A 265 23.43 6.34 8.52
CA GLN A 265 23.67 7.78 8.53
C GLN A 265 22.39 8.61 8.66
N TRP A 266 21.26 8.05 8.24
CA TRP A 266 19.98 8.74 8.19
C TRP A 266 18.83 7.76 8.48
N ASN A 267 18.48 7.59 9.75
CA ASN A 267 17.40 6.73 10.21
C ASN A 267 16.06 7.50 10.35
N VAL A 268 15.03 6.85 10.88
CA VAL A 268 13.69 7.41 11.04
C VAL A 268 13.65 8.71 11.86
N LEU A 269 14.45 8.82 12.93
CA LEU A 269 14.47 10.04 13.76
C LEU A 269 15.00 11.26 12.99
N HIS A 270 16.05 11.07 12.18
CA HIS A 270 16.56 12.14 11.32
C HIS A 270 15.48 12.62 10.34
N SER A 271 14.77 11.68 9.72
CA SER A 271 13.69 11.99 8.78
C SER A 271 12.51 12.69 9.46
N ALA A 272 12.08 12.22 10.63
CA ALA A 272 10.97 12.81 11.37
C ALA A 272 11.30 14.25 11.81
N ARG A 273 12.49 14.48 12.35
CA ARG A 273 13.00 15.83 12.71
C ARG A 273 13.04 16.77 11.51
N ALA A 274 13.41 16.28 10.34
CA ALA A 274 13.44 17.05 9.10
C ALA A 274 12.06 17.28 8.47
N GLY A 275 10.99 16.68 9.03
CA GLY A 275 9.61 16.91 8.61
C GLY A 275 9.04 15.88 7.64
N LEU A 276 9.60 14.66 7.60
CA LEU A 276 8.96 13.53 6.93
C LEU A 276 7.58 13.28 7.54
N THR A 277 6.56 13.08 6.71
CA THR A 277 5.18 12.87 7.17
C THR A 277 4.96 11.42 7.63
N SER A 278 5.40 10.43 6.84
CA SER A 278 5.23 9.02 7.18
C SER A 278 6.44 8.16 6.80
N MET A 279 6.71 7.19 7.65
CA MET A 279 7.61 6.09 7.35
C MET A 279 6.81 4.92 6.79
N GLU A 280 7.31 4.35 5.71
CA GLU A 280 6.79 3.15 5.10
C GLU A 280 7.62 1.95 5.59
N HIS A 281 6.97 0.79 5.78
CA HIS A 281 7.64 -0.41 6.27
C HIS A 281 8.22 -0.23 7.68
N TRP A 282 9.52 -0.50 7.84
CA TRP A 282 10.16 -0.48 9.16
C TRP A 282 11.68 -0.20 9.13
N TYR A 283 12.33 -0.21 7.96
CA TYR A 283 13.76 0.09 7.86
C TYR A 283 14.06 1.51 8.39
N GLY A 284 15.13 1.65 9.14
CA GLY A 284 15.48 2.88 9.81
C GLY A 284 14.90 3.01 11.22
N LEU A 285 13.92 2.17 11.59
CA LEU A 285 13.34 2.15 12.93
C LEU A 285 14.15 1.25 13.89
N PRO A 286 14.49 -0.02 13.55
CA PRO A 286 15.45 -0.79 14.35
C PRO A 286 16.79 -0.07 14.53
N GLU A 287 17.29 0.59 13.49
CA GLU A 287 18.56 1.33 13.54
C GLU A 287 18.48 2.54 14.47
N ALA A 288 17.35 3.19 14.60
CA ALA A 288 17.13 4.23 15.61
C ALA A 288 17.07 3.68 17.03
N LEU A 289 16.75 2.39 17.17
CA LEU A 289 16.66 1.67 18.45
C LEU A 289 17.97 0.98 18.85
N PHE A 290 19.06 1.09 18.09
CA PHE A 290 20.33 0.52 18.52
C PHE A 290 20.88 1.26 19.74
N ASP A 291 21.33 0.50 20.74
CA ASP A 291 21.89 1.05 21.99
C ASP A 291 23.41 1.26 21.91
N ASP A 292 24.12 0.32 21.33
CA ASP A 292 25.58 0.21 21.39
C ASP A 292 26.26 0.27 20.02
N LYS A 293 25.49 0.46 18.95
CA LYS A 293 25.98 0.49 17.57
C LYS A 293 25.17 1.45 16.70
N THR A 294 25.68 1.74 15.50
CA THR A 294 25.02 2.58 14.48
C THR A 294 24.85 1.84 13.16
N VAL A 295 25.45 0.67 13.03
CA VAL A 295 25.45 -0.13 11.80
C VAL A 295 24.88 -1.50 12.11
N GLN A 296 24.12 -2.05 11.16
CA GLN A 296 23.55 -3.40 11.23
C GLN A 296 24.67 -4.45 11.25
N ASP A 297 24.48 -5.53 12.00
CA ASP A 297 25.30 -6.73 11.90
C ASP A 297 24.75 -7.58 10.75
N TYR A 298 25.37 -7.46 9.59
CA TYR A 298 25.12 -8.31 8.43
C TYR A 298 26.25 -9.33 8.29
N SER A 299 25.98 -10.43 7.60
CA SER A 299 27.01 -11.40 7.24
C SER A 299 28.15 -10.74 6.45
N LEU A 300 29.38 -11.27 6.58
CA LEU A 300 30.55 -10.65 5.95
C LEU A 300 30.52 -10.68 4.41
N ASP A 301 29.75 -11.58 3.84
CA ASP A 301 29.51 -11.73 2.40
C ASP A 301 28.22 -11.06 1.91
N TYR A 302 27.53 -10.27 2.78
CA TYR A 302 26.32 -9.54 2.45
C TYR A 302 26.49 -8.66 1.22
N ASN A 303 25.57 -8.80 0.30
CA ASN A 303 25.48 -7.97 -0.90
C ASN A 303 24.08 -7.37 -1.05
N TYR A 304 23.95 -6.07 -0.86
CA TYR A 304 22.67 -5.35 -0.99
C TYR A 304 21.99 -5.54 -2.35
N GLN A 305 22.74 -5.78 -3.43
CA GLN A 305 22.19 -6.01 -4.77
C GLN A 305 21.65 -7.44 -4.96
N ASN A 306 21.95 -8.34 -4.04
CA ASN A 306 21.36 -9.67 -4.01
C ASN A 306 20.09 -9.64 -3.14
N GLU A 307 18.93 -9.75 -3.74
CA GLU A 307 17.64 -9.69 -3.03
C GLU A 307 17.49 -10.82 -2.00
N GLN A 308 18.17 -11.97 -2.18
CA GLN A 308 18.18 -13.05 -1.20
C GLN A 308 18.88 -12.64 0.10
N ASP A 309 20.07 -12.04 -0.01
CA ASP A 309 20.85 -11.58 1.14
C ASP A 309 20.15 -10.39 1.79
N ARG A 310 19.72 -9.44 0.97
CA ARG A 310 19.06 -8.21 1.43
C ARG A 310 17.87 -8.49 2.33
N PHE A 311 16.97 -9.38 1.93
CA PHE A 311 15.77 -9.69 2.71
C PHE A 311 16.00 -10.83 3.71
N GLY A 312 16.97 -11.71 3.49
CA GLY A 312 17.38 -12.71 4.49
C GLY A 312 17.87 -12.03 5.76
N GLU A 313 18.88 -11.18 5.62
CA GLU A 313 19.46 -10.42 6.75
C GLU A 313 18.48 -9.42 7.38
N ALA A 314 17.54 -8.88 6.59
CA ALA A 314 16.51 -7.99 7.11
C ALA A 314 15.63 -8.66 8.18
N GLY A 315 15.40 -9.96 8.10
CA GLY A 315 14.66 -10.72 9.11
C GLY A 315 15.28 -10.69 10.51
N GLN A 316 16.55 -10.31 10.64
CA GLN A 316 17.27 -10.27 11.92
C GLN A 316 17.39 -8.85 12.52
N LEU A 317 16.92 -7.80 11.83
CA LEU A 317 17.19 -6.42 12.26
C LEU A 317 16.50 -6.04 13.57
N TRP A 318 15.26 -6.45 13.80
CA TRP A 318 14.58 -6.17 15.05
C TRP A 318 15.18 -6.88 16.26
N SER A 319 15.84 -8.03 16.06
CA SER A 319 16.55 -8.71 17.16
C SER A 319 17.81 -7.96 17.62
N GLN A 320 18.32 -7.07 16.78
CA GLN A 320 19.47 -6.20 17.08
C GLN A 320 19.05 -4.88 17.77
N ALA A 321 17.78 -4.57 17.78
CA ALA A 321 17.23 -3.37 18.41
C ALA A 321 17.17 -3.49 19.94
N ALA A 322 17.05 -2.35 20.62
CA ALA A 322 16.79 -2.31 22.05
C ALA A 322 15.52 -3.09 22.41
N LYS A 323 15.55 -3.77 23.52
CA LYS A 323 14.42 -4.60 24.00
C LYS A 323 13.16 -3.77 24.17
N PRO A 324 11.96 -4.34 23.90
CA PRO A 324 10.69 -3.69 24.19
C PRO A 324 10.65 -3.12 25.60
N TYR A 325 10.09 -1.92 25.73
CA TYR A 325 9.92 -1.17 26.98
C TYR A 325 11.21 -0.71 27.67
N SER A 326 12.40 -0.93 27.07
CA SER A 326 13.66 -0.37 27.59
C SER A 326 13.69 1.15 27.47
N LYS A 327 14.70 1.79 28.10
CA LYS A 327 14.88 3.24 28.05
C LYS A 327 14.96 3.74 26.60
N LYS A 328 15.84 3.13 25.78
CA LYS A 328 16.04 3.51 24.37
C LYS A 328 14.77 3.33 23.53
N TRP A 329 14.04 2.22 23.72
CA TRP A 329 12.75 1.98 23.09
C TRP A 329 11.75 3.11 23.38
N ASN A 330 11.64 3.50 24.66
CA ASN A 330 10.74 4.58 25.09
C ASN A 330 11.17 5.95 24.56
N GLU A 331 12.47 6.25 24.55
CA GLU A 331 13.00 7.51 24.02
C GLU A 331 12.64 7.69 22.54
N VAL A 332 12.91 6.68 21.69
CA VAL A 332 12.58 6.72 20.26
C VAL A 332 11.08 6.84 20.04
N MET A 333 10.29 6.05 20.78
CA MET A 333 8.83 6.08 20.65
C MET A 333 8.24 7.44 21.05
N ASN A 334 8.65 8.00 22.18
CA ASN A 334 8.17 9.30 22.64
C ASN A 334 8.55 10.41 21.67
N GLU A 335 9.76 10.40 21.13
CA GLU A 335 10.17 11.40 20.15
C GLU A 335 9.35 11.34 18.86
N LEU A 336 9.03 10.15 18.36
CA LEU A 336 8.16 10.00 17.20
C LEU A 336 6.73 10.48 17.48
N LEU A 337 6.21 10.25 18.69
CA LEU A 337 4.91 10.76 19.16
C LEU A 337 4.91 12.29 19.25
N ASP A 338 5.93 12.88 19.85
CA ASP A 338 6.08 14.34 19.99
C ASP A 338 6.17 15.06 18.63
N LEU A 339 6.67 14.36 17.61
CA LEU A 339 6.75 14.85 16.23
C LEU A 339 5.48 14.60 15.40
N ASP A 340 4.41 14.05 15.99
CA ASP A 340 3.16 13.65 15.29
C ASP A 340 3.43 12.77 14.06
N PHE A 341 4.36 11.84 14.20
CA PHE A 341 4.85 11.04 13.09
C PHE A 341 3.89 9.90 12.73
N THR A 342 3.75 9.60 11.44
CA THR A 342 2.88 8.51 10.98
C THR A 342 3.70 7.26 10.65
N LEU A 343 3.23 6.09 11.09
CA LEU A 343 3.75 4.79 10.70
C LEU A 343 2.78 4.11 9.72
N SER A 344 3.27 3.77 8.53
CA SER A 344 2.57 2.98 7.51
C SER A 344 3.29 1.64 7.37
N PRO A 345 2.98 0.64 8.20
CA PRO A 345 3.83 -0.53 8.36
C PRO A 345 3.88 -1.43 7.12
N THR A 346 2.82 -1.50 6.34
CA THR A 346 2.75 -2.41 5.17
C THR A 346 3.22 -3.84 5.50
N MET A 347 2.77 -4.38 6.62
CA MET A 347 3.18 -5.71 7.08
C MET A 347 2.88 -6.79 6.05
N VAL A 348 1.79 -6.62 5.32
CA VAL A 348 1.33 -7.61 4.32
C VAL A 348 2.37 -7.89 3.25
N ILE A 349 3.16 -6.89 2.81
CA ILE A 349 4.15 -7.11 1.74
C ILE A 349 5.25 -8.09 2.13
N TYR A 350 5.60 -8.13 3.41
CA TYR A 350 6.62 -9.04 3.95
C TYR A 350 6.04 -10.36 4.48
N GLU A 351 4.74 -10.58 4.41
CA GLU A 351 4.11 -11.77 4.98
C GLU A 351 4.67 -13.08 4.39
N ALA A 352 4.99 -13.09 3.10
CA ALA A 352 5.59 -14.24 2.44
C ALA A 352 6.96 -14.63 3.03
N ASN A 353 7.65 -13.71 3.69
CA ASN A 353 8.94 -13.96 4.32
C ASN A 353 8.79 -14.84 5.57
N ARG A 354 7.68 -14.70 6.29
CA ARG A 354 7.36 -15.51 7.46
C ARG A 354 6.49 -16.73 7.15
N ASP A 355 5.75 -16.70 6.03
CA ASP A 355 4.87 -17.79 5.59
C ASP A 355 4.68 -17.74 4.07
N LEU A 356 5.67 -18.22 3.35
CA LEU A 356 5.64 -18.29 1.88
C LEU A 356 4.47 -19.13 1.37
N ALA A 357 4.20 -20.26 2.03
CA ALA A 357 3.16 -21.18 1.57
C ALA A 357 1.77 -20.51 1.60
N ARG A 358 1.48 -19.75 2.64
CA ARG A 358 0.23 -18.99 2.77
C ARG A 358 0.07 -17.94 1.68
N ALA A 359 1.08 -17.07 1.50
CA ALA A 359 1.03 -16.00 0.52
C ALA A 359 0.90 -16.55 -0.92
N ARG A 360 1.72 -17.57 -1.25
CA ARG A 360 1.75 -18.16 -2.58
C ARG A 360 0.47 -18.96 -2.91
N ARG A 361 -0.16 -19.61 -1.92
CA ARG A 361 -1.34 -20.46 -2.09
C ARG A 361 -2.66 -19.78 -1.76
N ALA A 362 -2.66 -18.45 -1.67
CA ALA A 362 -3.89 -17.70 -1.43
C ALA A 362 -4.93 -18.04 -2.51
N GLU A 363 -6.17 -18.25 -2.08
CA GLU A 363 -7.28 -18.78 -2.92
C GLU A 363 -7.59 -17.93 -4.15
N TRP A 364 -7.27 -16.63 -4.11
CA TRP A 364 -7.56 -15.68 -5.19
C TRP A 364 -6.59 -15.74 -6.37
N HIS A 365 -5.40 -16.34 -6.23
CA HIS A 365 -4.38 -16.28 -7.29
C HIS A 365 -4.84 -16.94 -8.59
N GLU A 366 -5.61 -18.03 -8.50
CA GLU A 366 -6.05 -18.73 -9.70
C GLU A 366 -7.00 -17.87 -10.55
N GLU A 367 -7.92 -17.14 -9.94
CA GLU A 367 -8.95 -16.40 -10.67
C GLU A 367 -8.58 -14.93 -10.92
N TYR A 368 -7.79 -14.31 -10.05
CA TYR A 368 -7.57 -12.85 -10.06
C TYR A 368 -6.15 -12.42 -10.42
N THR A 369 -5.17 -13.34 -10.49
CA THR A 369 -3.79 -12.95 -10.81
C THR A 369 -3.50 -13.13 -12.31
N LEU A 370 -3.07 -12.04 -12.96
CA LEU A 370 -2.63 -12.06 -14.36
C LEU A 370 -1.39 -12.94 -14.56
N PRO A 371 -1.24 -13.61 -15.71
CA PRO A 371 -0.05 -14.38 -16.06
C PRO A 371 1.25 -13.59 -15.90
N SER A 372 1.27 -12.34 -16.39
CA SER A 372 2.43 -11.44 -16.29
C SER A 372 2.83 -11.16 -14.83
N LEU A 373 1.84 -10.94 -13.97
CA LEU A 373 2.06 -10.68 -12.55
C LEU A 373 2.52 -11.94 -11.82
N TRP A 374 1.94 -13.10 -12.13
CA TRP A 374 2.38 -14.37 -11.56
C TRP A 374 3.82 -14.71 -11.92
N GLU A 375 4.21 -14.46 -13.16
CA GLU A 375 5.59 -14.60 -13.58
C GLU A 375 6.52 -13.61 -12.86
N PHE A 376 6.06 -12.37 -12.63
CA PHE A 376 6.80 -11.39 -11.85
C PHE A 376 7.06 -11.85 -10.41
N TYR A 377 6.14 -12.62 -9.82
CA TYR A 377 6.30 -13.22 -8.50
C TYR A 377 7.24 -14.44 -8.48
N SER A 378 7.74 -14.92 -9.62
CA SER A 378 8.65 -16.08 -9.65
C SER A 378 9.97 -15.76 -8.96
N PRO A 379 10.48 -16.65 -8.07
CA PRO A 379 11.71 -16.42 -7.33
C PRO A 379 12.91 -16.11 -8.22
N SER A 380 13.67 -15.09 -7.86
CA SER A 380 14.88 -14.65 -8.57
C SER A 380 15.80 -13.88 -7.62
N ARG A 381 17.11 -13.97 -7.83
CA ARG A 381 18.09 -13.15 -7.09
C ARG A 381 18.02 -11.67 -7.42
N GLN A 382 17.45 -11.32 -8.56
CA GLN A 382 17.49 -9.97 -9.13
C GLN A 382 16.11 -9.32 -9.22
N SER A 383 15.05 -10.11 -9.00
CA SER A 383 13.69 -9.62 -9.12
C SER A 383 13.14 -9.23 -7.77
N HIS A 384 12.75 -7.97 -7.64
CA HIS A 384 12.02 -7.47 -6.47
C HIS A 384 10.60 -8.05 -6.34
N GLY A 385 10.14 -8.80 -7.34
CA GLY A 385 8.85 -9.50 -7.29
C GLY A 385 8.85 -10.70 -6.36
N SER A 386 10.02 -11.35 -6.16
CA SER A 386 10.18 -12.51 -5.30
C SER A 386 11.68 -12.84 -5.13
N TYR A 387 12.09 -13.40 -3.97
CA TYR A 387 13.49 -13.61 -3.63
C TYR A 387 13.79 -14.85 -2.77
N TRP A 388 12.88 -15.86 -2.69
CA TRP A 388 13.07 -17.06 -1.82
C TRP A 388 13.87 -18.19 -2.45
N HIS A 389 14.83 -17.90 -3.31
CA HIS A 389 15.50 -18.92 -4.09
C HIS A 389 16.33 -19.90 -3.23
N TYR A 390 16.92 -19.41 -2.14
CA TYR A 390 17.78 -20.22 -1.24
C TYR A 390 17.29 -20.25 0.21
N TRP A 391 16.13 -19.70 0.50
CA TRP A 391 15.65 -19.63 1.87
C TRP A 391 15.21 -20.99 2.40
N GLY A 392 15.48 -21.20 3.69
CA GLY A 392 15.08 -22.37 4.46
C GLY A 392 14.36 -21.98 5.73
N THR A 393 14.33 -22.90 6.67
CA THR A 393 13.64 -22.72 7.97
C THR A 393 14.19 -21.55 8.77
N GLU A 394 15.49 -21.29 8.68
CA GLU A 394 16.15 -20.23 9.46
C GLU A 394 15.57 -18.86 9.12
N GLN A 395 15.51 -18.50 7.83
CA GLN A 395 14.95 -17.22 7.38
C GLN A 395 13.48 -17.05 7.79
N GLU A 396 12.68 -18.11 7.71
CA GLU A 396 11.29 -18.04 8.17
C GLU A 396 11.17 -17.82 9.68
N VAL A 397 12.02 -18.47 10.48
CA VAL A 397 12.07 -18.32 11.95
C VAL A 397 12.48 -16.90 12.32
N ASP A 398 13.52 -16.38 11.67
CA ASP A 398 13.98 -15.02 11.88
C ASP A 398 12.88 -13.99 11.55
N TRP A 399 12.20 -14.16 10.42
CA TRP A 399 11.09 -13.28 10.04
C TRP A 399 9.89 -13.38 10.98
N LYS A 400 9.57 -14.55 11.53
CA LYS A 400 8.54 -14.70 12.56
C LYS A 400 8.91 -13.98 13.85
N ALA A 401 10.18 -14.04 14.26
CA ALA A 401 10.69 -13.30 15.41
C ALA A 401 10.69 -11.78 15.15
N ASN A 402 11.11 -11.37 13.96
CA ASN A 402 11.08 -9.99 13.49
C ASN A 402 9.67 -9.39 13.56
N TYR A 403 8.67 -10.11 13.05
CA TYR A 403 7.25 -9.68 13.12
C TYR A 403 6.76 -9.48 14.54
N LYS A 404 7.15 -10.34 15.47
CA LYS A 404 6.75 -10.19 16.89
C LYS A 404 7.19 -8.86 17.48
N LEU A 405 8.44 -8.48 17.25
CA LEU A 405 9.00 -7.24 17.79
C LEU A 405 8.41 -6.02 17.05
N TRP A 406 8.31 -6.11 15.75
CA TRP A 406 7.70 -5.06 14.92
C TRP A 406 6.25 -4.80 15.30
N MET A 407 5.40 -5.83 15.38
CA MET A 407 4.02 -5.72 15.83
C MET A 407 3.90 -5.18 17.26
N THR A 408 4.82 -5.55 18.14
CA THR A 408 4.87 -5.01 19.51
C THR A 408 5.10 -3.49 19.47
N PHE A 409 6.04 -3.01 18.66
CA PHE A 409 6.29 -1.58 18.53
C PHE A 409 5.09 -0.84 17.95
N ILE A 410 4.51 -1.33 16.86
CA ILE A 410 3.35 -0.72 16.19
C ILE A 410 2.14 -0.63 17.11
N ASN A 411 1.84 -1.71 17.86
CA ASN A 411 0.72 -1.71 18.80
C ASN A 411 0.94 -0.76 19.98
N GLU A 412 2.16 -0.73 20.54
CA GLU A 412 2.46 0.20 21.62
C GLU A 412 2.44 1.65 21.16
N TYR A 413 2.97 1.94 19.96
CA TYR A 413 2.90 3.25 19.36
C TYR A 413 1.45 3.75 19.24
N LYS A 414 0.57 2.93 18.69
CA LYS A 414 -0.87 3.19 18.61
C LYS A 414 -1.50 3.40 19.99
N ASN A 415 -1.17 2.54 20.99
CA ASN A 415 -1.72 2.64 22.34
C ASN A 415 -1.34 3.93 23.06
N ARG A 416 -0.22 4.54 22.68
CA ARG A 416 0.23 5.86 23.17
C ARG A 416 -0.31 7.04 22.36
N GLY A 417 -1.22 6.80 21.42
CA GLY A 417 -1.85 7.83 20.58
C GLY A 417 -1.16 8.08 19.23
N GLY A 418 -0.14 7.31 18.89
CA GLY A 418 0.56 7.42 17.61
C GLY A 418 -0.33 7.01 16.42
N ARG A 419 -0.14 7.71 15.30
CA ARG A 419 -0.88 7.46 14.07
C ARG A 419 -0.28 6.28 13.30
N VAL A 420 -1.09 5.23 13.12
CA VAL A 420 -0.78 4.07 12.26
C VAL A 420 -1.82 4.00 11.16
N THR A 421 -1.40 3.75 9.92
CA THR A 421 -2.28 3.67 8.75
C THR A 421 -2.24 2.28 8.12
N VAL A 422 -3.23 1.98 7.27
CA VAL A 422 -3.21 0.83 6.36
C VAL A 422 -2.55 1.26 5.06
N GLY A 423 -1.49 0.57 4.68
CA GLY A 423 -0.81 0.66 3.41
C GLY A 423 -0.39 -0.74 2.99
N THR A 424 -0.44 -1.08 1.70
CA THR A 424 -0.26 -2.48 1.29
C THR A 424 1.03 -2.77 0.55
N ASP A 425 1.55 -1.83 -0.21
CA ASP A 425 2.68 -2.07 -1.13
C ASP A 425 2.41 -3.23 -2.12
N ALA A 426 1.13 -3.44 -2.48
CA ALA A 426 0.70 -4.58 -3.29
C ALA A 426 1.24 -4.53 -4.73
N GLY A 427 1.28 -5.69 -5.39
CA GLY A 427 1.82 -5.89 -6.73
C GLY A 427 3.21 -6.52 -6.73
N PHE A 428 3.72 -6.90 -5.55
CA PHE A 428 4.98 -7.60 -5.31
C PHE A 428 4.74 -8.81 -4.39
N ILE A 429 5.66 -9.75 -4.40
CA ILE A 429 5.84 -10.79 -3.36
C ILE A 429 4.53 -11.52 -3.03
N TYR A 430 3.80 -11.99 -4.06
CA TYR A 430 2.50 -12.67 -3.96
C TYR A 430 1.37 -11.82 -3.32
N GLN A 431 1.57 -10.51 -3.12
CA GLN A 431 0.52 -9.63 -2.61
C GLN A 431 -0.27 -8.99 -3.76
N LEU A 432 -1.53 -9.39 -3.90
CA LEU A 432 -2.40 -8.96 -4.98
C LEU A 432 -3.12 -7.66 -4.60
N TYR A 433 -3.19 -6.71 -5.54
CA TYR A 433 -3.96 -5.48 -5.41
C TYR A 433 -5.37 -5.76 -4.88
N GLY A 434 -5.87 -4.91 -4.02
CA GLY A 434 -7.18 -5.08 -3.37
C GLY A 434 -7.16 -6.15 -2.28
N PHE A 435 -6.81 -7.40 -2.60
CA PHE A 435 -6.77 -8.50 -1.62
C PHE A 435 -5.77 -8.29 -0.47
N ALA A 436 -4.67 -7.62 -0.74
CA ALA A 436 -3.69 -7.27 0.29
C ALA A 436 -4.27 -6.30 1.35
N TYR A 437 -5.30 -5.53 1.01
CA TYR A 437 -5.84 -4.50 1.90
C TYR A 437 -6.53 -5.10 3.15
N PRO A 438 -7.53 -5.98 3.04
CA PRO A 438 -8.08 -6.66 4.22
C PRO A 438 -7.01 -7.48 4.95
N ARG A 439 -6.01 -7.99 4.25
CA ARG A 439 -4.94 -8.75 4.89
C ARG A 439 -4.05 -7.87 5.78
N GLU A 440 -3.72 -6.66 5.37
CA GLU A 440 -3.03 -5.69 6.23
C GLU A 440 -3.86 -5.36 7.47
N MET A 441 -5.18 -5.21 7.32
CA MET A 441 -6.09 -5.02 8.45
C MET A 441 -6.09 -6.20 9.43
N GLU A 442 -6.07 -7.45 8.92
CA GLU A 442 -5.91 -8.65 9.76
C GLU A 442 -4.57 -8.67 10.51
N LEU A 443 -3.47 -8.21 9.86
CA LEU A 443 -2.15 -8.12 10.50
C LEU A 443 -2.08 -7.05 11.59
N LEU A 444 -2.75 -5.92 11.42
CA LEU A 444 -2.93 -4.95 12.50
C LEU A 444 -3.74 -5.55 13.66
N ARG A 445 -4.76 -6.35 13.37
CA ARG A 445 -5.51 -7.08 14.39
C ARG A 445 -4.63 -8.11 15.11
N GLU A 446 -3.78 -8.84 14.38
CA GLU A 446 -2.78 -9.76 14.95
C GLU A 446 -1.80 -9.00 15.85
N ALA A 447 -1.40 -7.78 15.48
CA ALA A 447 -0.54 -6.91 16.29
C ALA A 447 -1.19 -6.44 17.61
N GLY A 448 -2.52 -6.59 17.78
CA GLY A 448 -3.24 -6.25 19.00
C GLY A 448 -4.21 -5.09 18.90
N PHE A 449 -4.45 -4.54 17.71
CA PHE A 449 -5.45 -3.49 17.50
C PHE A 449 -6.87 -4.02 17.79
N HIS A 450 -7.71 -3.21 18.44
CA HIS A 450 -9.14 -3.47 18.51
C HIS A 450 -9.76 -3.30 17.10
N PRO A 451 -10.84 -4.05 16.73
CA PRO A 451 -11.46 -3.90 15.41
C PRO A 451 -11.80 -2.46 15.01
N LEU A 452 -12.31 -1.62 15.91
CA LEU A 452 -12.56 -0.20 15.65
C LEU A 452 -11.27 0.60 15.36
N GLU A 453 -10.16 0.24 16.02
CA GLU A 453 -8.86 0.86 15.77
C GLU A 453 -8.30 0.47 14.40
N VAL A 454 -8.54 -0.78 13.96
CA VAL A 454 -8.22 -1.23 12.59
C VAL A 454 -9.00 -0.41 11.56
N ILE A 455 -10.32 -0.23 11.78
CA ILE A 455 -11.16 0.60 10.89
C ILE A 455 -10.66 2.05 10.87
N LYS A 456 -10.32 2.64 12.02
CA LYS A 456 -9.75 3.99 12.07
C LYS A 456 -8.42 4.09 11.30
N ALA A 457 -7.54 3.09 11.43
CA ALA A 457 -6.28 3.02 10.68
C ALA A 457 -6.51 2.96 9.16
N ALA A 458 -7.57 2.24 8.75
CA ALA A 458 -7.97 2.06 7.36
C ALA A 458 -8.72 3.27 6.75
N THR A 459 -9.11 4.23 7.56
CA THR A 459 -9.97 5.35 7.15
C THR A 459 -9.43 6.69 7.64
N LEU A 460 -9.79 7.16 8.85
CA LEU A 460 -9.46 8.49 9.35
C LEU A 460 -7.94 8.73 9.48
N ASN A 461 -7.19 7.79 10.04
CA ASN A 461 -5.74 7.95 10.14
C ASN A 461 -5.07 8.04 8.76
N GLY A 462 -5.60 7.28 7.77
CA GLY A 462 -5.18 7.40 6.38
C GLY A 462 -5.42 8.81 5.83
N ALA A 463 -6.62 9.36 6.05
CA ALA A 463 -6.98 10.71 5.64
C ALA A 463 -6.08 11.77 6.29
N GLU A 464 -5.86 11.69 7.61
CA GLU A 464 -4.96 12.58 8.36
C GLU A 464 -3.52 12.53 7.82
N SER A 465 -3.00 11.33 7.57
CA SER A 465 -1.67 11.14 7.00
C SER A 465 -1.51 11.81 5.63
N LEU A 466 -2.58 11.81 4.84
CA LEU A 466 -2.63 12.41 3.51
C LEU A 466 -3.01 13.90 3.52
N GLY A 467 -3.43 14.46 4.68
CA GLY A 467 -3.91 15.82 4.81
C GLY A 467 -5.27 16.04 4.13
N MET A 468 -6.15 15.04 4.20
CA MET A 468 -7.48 15.03 3.59
C MET A 468 -8.59 14.75 4.61
N ASP A 469 -8.30 14.83 5.89
CA ASP A 469 -9.24 14.49 6.96
C ASP A 469 -10.45 15.43 7.05
N ASP A 470 -10.35 16.63 6.50
CA ASP A 470 -11.52 17.52 6.32
C ASP A 470 -12.48 17.04 5.21
N GLU A 471 -11.98 16.23 4.25
CA GLU A 471 -12.72 15.81 3.07
C GLU A 471 -13.21 14.36 3.13
N ILE A 472 -12.41 13.45 3.71
CA ILE A 472 -12.67 12.00 3.70
C ILE A 472 -12.31 11.35 5.05
N GLY A 473 -12.41 10.02 5.14
CA GLY A 473 -11.92 9.21 6.27
C GLY A 473 -12.90 9.02 7.42
N SER A 474 -14.02 9.73 7.44
CA SER A 474 -15.10 9.48 8.40
C SER A 474 -16.48 9.82 7.81
N ILE A 475 -17.54 9.16 8.32
CA ILE A 475 -18.92 9.49 7.95
C ILE A 475 -19.36 10.69 8.78
N THR A 476 -19.18 11.89 8.22
CA THR A 476 -19.46 13.18 8.87
C THR A 476 -20.06 14.14 7.86
N VAL A 477 -21.07 14.92 8.26
CA VAL A 477 -21.69 15.93 7.41
C VAL A 477 -20.65 16.90 6.87
N GLY A 478 -20.73 17.20 5.58
CA GLY A 478 -19.80 18.05 4.83
C GLY A 478 -18.71 17.29 4.08
N LYS A 479 -18.36 16.06 4.48
CA LYS A 479 -17.36 15.24 3.81
C LYS A 479 -17.87 14.60 2.52
N LEU A 480 -16.97 14.16 1.70
CA LEU A 480 -17.27 13.43 0.46
C LEU A 480 -17.98 12.09 0.76
N ALA A 481 -18.90 11.74 -0.11
CA ALA A 481 -19.68 10.52 0.02
C ALA A 481 -18.92 9.30 -0.50
N ASP A 482 -17.91 8.91 0.27
CA ASP A 482 -17.08 7.74 0.05
C ASP A 482 -17.41 6.68 1.13
N PHE A 483 -17.99 5.54 0.71
CA PHE A 483 -18.47 4.50 1.64
C PHE A 483 -18.14 3.09 1.16
N VAL A 484 -18.08 2.19 2.13
CA VAL A 484 -18.10 0.73 1.94
C VAL A 484 -19.36 0.18 2.59
N ILE A 485 -20.14 -0.62 1.86
CA ILE A 485 -21.34 -1.30 2.39
C ILE A 485 -21.10 -2.81 2.40
N LEU A 486 -21.39 -3.43 3.55
CA LEU A 486 -21.19 -4.84 3.84
C LEU A 486 -22.49 -5.46 4.37
N GLU A 487 -22.73 -6.73 4.04
CA GLU A 487 -23.87 -7.51 4.58
C GLU A 487 -23.58 -8.09 5.97
N GLU A 488 -22.31 -8.33 6.30
CA GLU A 488 -21.85 -8.94 7.55
C GLU A 488 -21.11 -7.93 8.42
N ASN A 489 -21.09 -8.19 9.74
CA ASN A 489 -20.41 -7.31 10.71
C ASN A 489 -18.87 -7.42 10.65
N PRO A 490 -18.16 -6.40 10.16
CA PRO A 490 -16.70 -6.43 10.04
C PRO A 490 -15.99 -6.38 11.39
N LEU A 491 -16.66 -5.96 12.47
CA LEU A 491 -16.05 -5.91 13.81
C LEU A 491 -15.98 -7.31 14.45
N GLU A 492 -16.84 -8.23 14.01
CA GLU A 492 -16.81 -9.63 14.44
C GLU A 492 -15.81 -10.44 13.61
N ASN A 493 -15.74 -10.15 12.31
CA ASN A 493 -14.89 -10.90 11.38
C ASN A 493 -14.35 -10.01 10.25
N LEU A 494 -13.09 -9.59 10.36
CA LEU A 494 -12.47 -8.77 9.30
C LEU A 494 -12.38 -9.47 7.93
N LYS A 495 -12.50 -10.80 7.88
CA LYS A 495 -12.48 -11.54 6.60
C LYS A 495 -13.68 -11.21 5.69
N VAL A 496 -14.75 -10.68 6.24
CA VAL A 496 -15.89 -10.21 5.43
C VAL A 496 -15.57 -8.95 4.62
N LEU A 497 -14.43 -8.32 4.88
CA LEU A 497 -13.93 -7.16 4.11
C LEU A 497 -13.29 -7.55 2.78
N TYR A 498 -12.90 -8.82 2.60
CA TYR A 498 -12.52 -9.26 1.25
C TYR A 498 -13.70 -9.08 0.30
N GLY A 499 -13.48 -8.51 -0.87
CA GLY A 499 -14.54 -8.38 -1.87
C GLY A 499 -15.19 -9.71 -2.27
N THR A 500 -14.42 -10.79 -2.19
CA THR A 500 -14.92 -12.16 -2.39
C THR A 500 -15.66 -12.76 -1.19
N GLY A 501 -15.63 -12.10 -0.03
CA GLY A 501 -16.18 -12.62 1.22
C GLY A 501 -15.29 -13.65 1.92
N ALA A 502 -15.81 -14.26 2.96
CA ALA A 502 -15.12 -15.24 3.80
C ALA A 502 -15.74 -16.63 3.67
N ILE A 503 -14.92 -17.66 3.78
CA ILE A 503 -15.40 -19.06 3.92
C ILE A 503 -15.84 -19.27 5.36
N LYS A 504 -17.05 -19.73 5.55
CA LYS A 504 -17.66 -20.01 6.87
C LYS A 504 -18.18 -21.44 6.90
N LEU A 505 -17.86 -22.15 7.96
CA LEU A 505 -18.50 -23.43 8.28
C LEU A 505 -19.83 -23.13 8.97
N MET A 506 -20.92 -23.61 8.39
CA MET A 506 -22.27 -23.41 8.89
C MET A 506 -22.66 -24.50 9.91
N GLU A 507 -23.72 -24.28 10.68
CA GLU A 507 -24.20 -25.23 11.71
C GLU A 507 -24.59 -26.59 11.13
N ASP A 508 -25.02 -26.64 9.89
CA ASP A 508 -25.36 -27.86 9.15
C ASP A 508 -24.14 -28.60 8.58
N ASN A 509 -22.91 -28.18 8.94
CA ASN A 509 -21.63 -28.66 8.41
C ASN A 509 -21.39 -28.37 6.93
N THR A 510 -22.19 -27.52 6.30
CA THR A 510 -21.88 -27.03 4.94
C THR A 510 -20.84 -25.92 5.01
N ILE A 511 -20.06 -25.77 3.92
CA ILE A 511 -19.11 -24.66 3.76
C ILE A 511 -19.77 -23.66 2.81
N GLN A 512 -19.94 -22.44 3.29
CA GLN A 512 -20.50 -21.36 2.49
C GLN A 512 -19.56 -20.16 2.44
N ARG A 513 -19.63 -19.41 1.35
CA ARG A 513 -18.97 -18.12 1.22
C ARG A 513 -19.97 -17.03 1.60
N VAL A 514 -19.62 -16.23 2.60
CA VAL A 514 -20.49 -15.20 3.17
C VAL A 514 -19.82 -13.84 3.14
N GLY A 515 -20.61 -12.77 3.15
CA GLY A 515 -20.15 -11.40 3.22
C GLY A 515 -19.43 -10.93 1.96
N GLY A 516 -18.42 -10.13 2.17
CA GLY A 516 -17.72 -9.38 1.15
C GLY A 516 -18.27 -7.98 0.98
N VAL A 517 -17.46 -7.11 0.39
CA VAL A 517 -17.92 -5.78 0.02
C VAL A 517 -19.07 -5.92 -0.98
N LYS A 518 -20.21 -5.34 -0.67
CA LYS A 518 -21.37 -5.29 -1.54
C LYS A 518 -21.31 -4.09 -2.47
N TYR A 519 -21.16 -2.92 -1.88
CA TYR A 519 -21.02 -1.69 -2.65
C TYR A 519 -19.80 -0.91 -2.19
N THR A 520 -19.08 -0.37 -3.16
CA THR A 520 -18.11 0.71 -2.97
C THR A 520 -18.73 1.96 -3.53
N ILE A 521 -18.86 2.99 -2.70
CA ILE A 521 -19.42 4.28 -3.12
C ILE A 521 -18.29 5.31 -3.09
N LYS A 522 -18.06 5.97 -4.21
CA LYS A 522 -17.07 7.04 -4.35
C LYS A 522 -17.72 8.27 -4.95
N ASP A 523 -17.58 9.41 -4.28
CA ASP A 523 -18.23 10.67 -4.69
C ASP A 523 -19.75 10.51 -4.91
N GLY A 524 -20.43 9.63 -4.15
CA GLY A 524 -21.86 9.35 -4.28
C GLY A 524 -22.24 8.44 -5.47
N ILE A 525 -21.27 7.93 -6.22
CA ILE A 525 -21.50 6.93 -7.29
C ILE A 525 -21.42 5.54 -6.67
N ILE A 526 -22.44 4.72 -6.91
CA ILE A 526 -22.59 3.37 -6.36
C ILE A 526 -21.97 2.38 -7.33
N TYR A 527 -20.93 1.67 -6.91
CA TYR A 527 -20.31 0.57 -7.65
C TYR A 527 -20.64 -0.76 -6.99
N ASP A 528 -21.17 -1.71 -7.76
CA ASP A 528 -21.30 -3.10 -7.32
C ASP A 528 -19.90 -3.73 -7.25
N ALA A 529 -19.44 -4.03 -6.05
CA ALA A 529 -18.09 -4.56 -5.84
C ALA A 529 -17.92 -5.97 -6.41
N LYS A 530 -18.98 -6.78 -6.40
CA LYS A 530 -18.96 -8.14 -6.97
C LYS A 530 -18.84 -8.09 -8.49
N GLN A 531 -19.54 -7.15 -9.14
CA GLN A 531 -19.42 -6.95 -10.58
C GLN A 531 -18.02 -6.49 -10.97
N LEU A 532 -17.42 -5.56 -10.21
CA LEU A 532 -16.04 -5.12 -10.47
C LEU A 532 -15.05 -6.29 -10.39
N LEU A 533 -15.23 -7.18 -9.43
CA LEU A 533 -14.38 -8.38 -9.29
C LEU A 533 -14.64 -9.40 -10.40
N GLU A 534 -15.89 -9.55 -10.86
CA GLU A 534 -16.19 -10.40 -12.00
C GLU A 534 -15.56 -9.88 -13.30
N ASP A 535 -15.54 -8.55 -13.50
CA ASP A 535 -14.82 -7.94 -14.61
C ASP A 535 -13.33 -8.26 -14.57
N VAL A 536 -12.72 -8.23 -13.37
CA VAL A 536 -11.31 -8.63 -13.19
C VAL A 536 -11.10 -10.09 -13.55
N LYS A 537 -11.96 -11.01 -13.10
CA LYS A 537 -11.89 -12.43 -13.50
C LYS A 537 -11.93 -12.59 -15.00
N ASN A 538 -12.81 -11.85 -15.67
CA ASN A 538 -12.94 -11.89 -17.12
C ASN A 538 -11.68 -11.38 -17.83
N ILE A 539 -11.03 -10.32 -17.32
CA ILE A 539 -9.73 -9.83 -17.82
C ILE A 539 -8.67 -10.95 -17.68
N VAL A 540 -8.56 -11.53 -16.48
CA VAL A 540 -7.59 -12.60 -16.20
C VAL A 540 -7.82 -13.84 -17.05
N LYS A 541 -9.09 -14.27 -17.19
CA LYS A 541 -9.49 -15.42 -18.00
C LYS A 541 -9.07 -15.22 -19.46
N LYS A 542 -9.40 -14.07 -20.06
CA LYS A 542 -9.02 -13.74 -21.45
C LYS A 542 -7.49 -13.79 -21.65
N GLU A 543 -6.72 -13.24 -20.72
CA GLU A 543 -5.25 -13.26 -20.80
C GLU A 543 -4.69 -14.68 -20.66
N LYS A 544 -5.26 -15.52 -19.80
CA LYS A 544 -4.87 -16.92 -19.63
C LYS A 544 -5.19 -17.75 -20.86
N GLU A 545 -6.38 -17.60 -21.43
CA GLU A 545 -6.79 -18.28 -22.67
C GLU A 545 -5.89 -17.89 -23.83
N ALA A 546 -5.63 -16.58 -24.04
CA ALA A 546 -4.78 -16.08 -25.11
C ALA A 546 -3.34 -16.62 -25.05
N LYS A 547 -2.84 -16.92 -23.86
CA LYS A 547 -1.47 -17.41 -23.62
C LYS A 547 -1.40 -18.91 -23.34
N ASN A 548 -2.51 -19.62 -23.34
CA ASN A 548 -2.64 -21.01 -22.85
C ASN A 548 -1.92 -21.19 -21.50
N TYR A 549 -2.18 -20.28 -20.56
CA TYR A 549 -1.45 -20.15 -19.30
C TYR A 549 -2.22 -20.74 -18.12
N LYS A 550 -1.53 -21.48 -17.27
CA LYS A 550 -2.04 -21.96 -15.98
C LYS A 550 -1.09 -21.55 -14.87
N ILE A 551 -1.65 -21.11 -13.74
CA ILE A 551 -0.87 -20.93 -12.52
C ILE A 551 -0.58 -22.30 -11.94
N ILE A 552 0.71 -22.64 -11.84
CA ILE A 552 1.14 -23.92 -11.28
C ILE A 552 1.48 -23.72 -9.80
N GLN A 553 0.78 -24.42 -8.94
CA GLN A 553 1.03 -24.48 -7.51
C GLN A 553 1.67 -25.82 -7.14
N PRO A 554 2.98 -25.86 -6.79
CA PRO A 554 3.61 -27.12 -6.39
C PRO A 554 2.89 -27.81 -5.24
N GLY A 555 2.64 -29.11 -5.36
CA GLY A 555 1.95 -29.91 -4.35
C GLY A 555 0.42 -29.76 -4.32
N LEU A 556 -0.17 -28.95 -5.18
CA LEU A 556 -1.60 -28.98 -5.50
C LEU A 556 -1.77 -29.76 -6.80
N LYS A 557 -2.73 -30.68 -6.83
CA LYS A 557 -3.09 -31.37 -8.09
C LYS A 557 -3.67 -30.30 -9.03
N GLY A 558 -3.03 -30.13 -10.17
CA GLY A 558 -3.54 -29.29 -11.25
C GLY A 558 -4.72 -29.97 -11.95
#